data_1caff9fdfb89f2210c27aa6818d080b2
#
_entry.id   1caff9fdfb89f2210c27aa6818d080b2
#
_cell.length_a   1.000
_cell.length_b   1.000
_cell.length_c   1.000
_cell.angle_alpha   90.00
_cell.angle_beta   90.00
_cell.angle_gamma   90.00
#
_symmetry.space_group_name_H-M   'P 1'
#
loop_
_entity.id
_entity.type
_entity.pdbx_description
1 polymer ?
#
loop_
_entity_poly.entity_id
_entity_poly.type
_entity_poly.pdbx_seq_one_letter_code
_entity_poly.pdbx_strand_id
1 'polypeptide(L)'
;MRPVAFDHFCTYDELTEILRAWTEEAPNLCSLESIGTSYEGRDIWLVTVTNTETGDHLDKPGFLIEANIHSMEWTGCTAALHLIQRLLTAHGKDEQVTRALDTRVFYVIPRLNPDGAERGLQERRFIRSSVRP
;
A
#
# COMPACT_ATOMS: atom_id res chain seq x y z
N MET A 1 -8.57 -14.21 -1.08
CA MET A 1 -7.49 -13.23 -1.00
C MET A 1 -6.32 -13.84 -0.25
N ARG A 2 -5.12 -13.74 -0.81
CA ARG A 2 -3.89 -14.29 -0.23
C ARG A 2 -3.67 -13.66 1.16
N PRO A 3 -3.60 -14.46 2.24
CA PRO A 3 -3.31 -13.94 3.57
C PRO A 3 -1.85 -13.49 3.63
N VAL A 4 -1.61 -12.35 4.25
CA VAL A 4 -0.27 -11.86 4.56
C VAL A 4 0.01 -12.15 6.04
N ALA A 5 1.13 -12.81 6.30
CA ALA A 5 1.63 -12.96 7.66
C ALA A 5 2.37 -11.66 8.02
N PHE A 6 1.88 -10.94 9.04
CA PHE A 6 2.53 -9.72 9.52
C PHE A 6 3.56 -10.01 10.62
N ASP A 7 4.40 -11.02 10.41
CA ASP A 7 5.40 -11.52 11.35
C ASP A 7 6.83 -11.04 11.04
N HIS A 8 7.00 -10.38 9.90
CA HIS A 8 8.25 -9.74 9.49
C HIS A 8 7.99 -8.46 8.68
N PHE A 9 9.02 -7.65 8.47
CA PHE A 9 8.96 -6.49 7.57
C PHE A 9 9.24 -6.94 6.15
N CYS A 10 8.30 -6.68 5.24
CA CYS A 10 8.42 -7.06 3.84
C CYS A 10 9.60 -6.36 3.16
N THR A 11 10.33 -7.09 2.32
CA THR A 11 11.22 -6.51 1.31
C THR A 11 10.41 -5.78 0.23
N TYR A 12 11.09 -5.04 -0.65
CA TYR A 12 10.41 -4.35 -1.76
C TYR A 12 9.74 -5.34 -2.72
N ASP A 13 10.39 -6.46 -3.00
CA ASP A 13 9.86 -7.48 -3.91
C ASP A 13 8.63 -8.16 -3.30
N GLU A 14 8.69 -8.55 -2.03
CA GLU A 14 7.53 -9.12 -1.31
C GLU A 14 6.36 -8.15 -1.26
N LEU A 15 6.61 -6.86 -0.98
CA LEU A 15 5.60 -5.81 -1.01
C LEU A 15 4.94 -5.74 -2.39
N THR A 16 5.73 -5.70 -3.45
CA THR A 16 5.24 -5.61 -4.83
C THR A 16 4.39 -6.83 -5.20
N GLU A 17 4.83 -8.04 -4.85
CA GLU A 17 4.07 -9.27 -5.07
C GLU A 17 2.73 -9.28 -4.33
N ILE A 18 2.71 -8.85 -3.07
CA ILE A 18 1.48 -8.73 -2.27
C ILE A 18 0.48 -7.79 -2.95
N LEU A 19 0.94 -6.59 -3.33
CA LEU A 19 0.08 -5.57 -3.93
C LEU A 19 -0.50 -6.03 -5.28
N ARG A 20 0.31 -6.65 -6.13
CA ARG A 20 -0.14 -7.22 -7.40
C ARG A 20 -1.15 -8.33 -7.20
N ALA A 21 -0.88 -9.27 -6.29
CA ALA A 21 -1.80 -10.35 -5.99
C ALA A 21 -3.18 -9.83 -5.53
N TRP A 22 -3.21 -8.83 -4.65
CA TRP A 22 -4.47 -8.24 -4.19
C TRP A 22 -5.26 -7.54 -5.30
N THR A 23 -4.57 -6.86 -6.21
CA THR A 23 -5.21 -6.23 -7.38
C THR A 23 -5.81 -7.27 -8.32
N GLU A 24 -5.12 -8.38 -8.55
CA GLU A 24 -5.61 -9.49 -9.38
C GLU A 24 -6.80 -10.21 -8.73
N GLU A 25 -6.77 -10.38 -7.41
CA GLU A 25 -7.83 -11.08 -6.68
C GLU A 25 -9.09 -10.24 -6.42
N ALA A 26 -8.96 -8.91 -6.38
CA ALA A 26 -10.06 -7.99 -6.10
C ALA A 26 -10.09 -6.77 -7.05
N PRO A 27 -10.18 -6.97 -8.38
CA PRO A 27 -10.04 -5.89 -9.36
C PRO A 27 -11.14 -4.82 -9.27
N ASN A 28 -12.31 -5.16 -8.71
CA ASN A 28 -13.40 -4.20 -8.51
C ASN A 28 -13.22 -3.33 -7.25
N LEU A 29 -12.27 -3.69 -6.38
CA LEU A 29 -12.01 -2.99 -5.12
C LEU A 29 -10.62 -2.38 -5.02
N CYS A 30 -9.67 -2.85 -5.84
CA CYS A 30 -8.27 -2.50 -5.69
C CYS A 30 -7.60 -2.32 -7.05
N SER A 31 -6.91 -1.20 -7.22
CA SER A 31 -5.99 -0.98 -8.35
C SER A 31 -4.62 -0.55 -7.86
N LEU A 32 -3.61 -0.81 -8.68
CA LEU A 32 -2.20 -0.52 -8.39
C LEU A 32 -1.60 0.29 -9.53
N GLU A 33 -0.92 1.37 -9.21
CA GLU A 33 -0.15 2.16 -10.17
C GLU A 33 1.17 2.64 -9.59
N SER A 34 2.14 2.89 -10.46
CA SER A 34 3.37 3.56 -10.09
C SER A 34 3.18 5.06 -10.23
N ILE A 35 3.33 5.80 -9.14
CA ILE A 35 3.25 7.28 -9.14
C ILE A 35 4.61 7.93 -9.39
N GLY A 36 5.64 7.14 -9.58
CA GLY A 36 7.00 7.59 -9.88
C GLY A 36 8.02 6.52 -9.56
N THR A 37 9.28 6.84 -9.83
CA THR A 37 10.42 5.97 -9.55
C THR A 37 11.38 6.62 -8.58
N SER A 38 11.91 5.82 -7.67
CA SER A 38 12.95 6.23 -6.74
C SER A 38 14.29 6.46 -7.42
N TYR A 39 15.28 6.97 -6.69
CA TYR A 39 16.64 7.19 -7.18
C TYR A 39 17.33 5.90 -7.69
N GLU A 40 17.07 4.76 -7.05
CA GLU A 40 17.58 3.44 -7.44
C GLU A 40 16.65 2.69 -8.42
N GLY A 41 15.63 3.37 -8.96
CA GLY A 41 14.76 2.84 -10.03
C GLY A 41 13.61 1.94 -9.54
N ARG A 42 13.27 1.98 -8.24
CA ARG A 42 12.09 1.26 -7.71
C ARG A 42 10.82 2.07 -7.90
N ASP A 43 9.75 1.42 -8.32
CA ASP A 43 8.44 2.04 -8.38
C ASP A 43 7.95 2.48 -6.99
N ILE A 44 7.35 3.66 -6.93
CA ILE A 44 6.61 4.11 -5.77
C ILE A 44 5.14 3.75 -6.01
N TRP A 45 4.67 2.74 -5.30
CA TRP A 45 3.35 2.16 -5.49
C TRP A 45 2.25 2.98 -4.82
N LEU A 46 1.22 3.32 -5.57
CA LEU A 46 -0.07 3.80 -5.08
C LEU A 46 -1.11 2.69 -5.24
N VAL A 47 -1.78 2.37 -4.14
CA VAL A 47 -2.93 1.47 -4.12
C VAL A 47 -4.18 2.31 -3.97
N THR A 48 -5.09 2.22 -4.93
CA THR A 48 -6.41 2.84 -4.85
C THR A 48 -7.42 1.78 -4.42
N VAL A 49 -8.07 2.01 -3.27
CA VAL A 49 -9.06 1.07 -2.70
C VAL A 49 -10.42 1.73 -2.62
N THR A 50 -11.36 1.23 -3.40
CA THR A 50 -12.77 1.69 -3.46
C THR A 50 -13.61 0.64 -4.19
N ASN A 51 -14.91 0.62 -3.97
CA ASN A 51 -15.82 -0.17 -4.80
C ASN A 51 -16.12 0.55 -6.12
N THR A 52 -15.54 0.09 -7.22
CA THR A 52 -15.73 0.70 -8.55
C THR A 52 -17.14 0.50 -9.11
N GLU A 53 -17.89 -0.48 -8.61
CA GLU A 53 -19.28 -0.73 -9.01
C GLU A 53 -20.24 0.37 -8.52
N THR A 54 -19.83 1.17 -7.51
CA THR A 54 -20.63 2.27 -6.95
C THR A 54 -20.21 3.65 -7.46
N GLY A 55 -19.26 3.72 -8.39
CA GLY A 55 -18.82 4.96 -9.05
C GLY A 55 -17.31 5.06 -9.19
N ASP A 56 -16.88 6.02 -10.00
CA ASP A 56 -15.45 6.32 -10.21
C ASP A 56 -14.80 6.84 -8.93
N HIS A 57 -13.54 6.47 -8.72
CA HIS A 57 -12.78 6.94 -7.56
C HIS A 57 -12.58 8.46 -7.54
N LEU A 58 -12.57 9.12 -8.74
CA LEU A 58 -12.41 10.55 -8.86
C LEU A 58 -13.67 11.33 -8.40
N ASP A 59 -14.82 10.68 -8.39
CA ASP A 59 -16.10 11.26 -7.96
C ASP A 59 -16.37 11.08 -6.46
N LYS A 60 -15.50 10.37 -5.76
CA LYS A 60 -15.64 10.07 -4.32
C LYS A 60 -14.69 10.89 -3.47
N PRO A 61 -15.11 11.28 -2.25
CA PRO A 61 -14.18 11.87 -1.28
C PRO A 61 -13.00 10.93 -1.01
N GLY A 62 -11.78 11.47 -1.15
CA GLY A 62 -10.55 10.71 -1.00
C GLY A 62 -9.92 10.82 0.39
N PHE A 63 -9.29 9.74 0.85
CA PHE A 63 -8.45 9.70 2.03
C PHE A 63 -7.06 9.19 1.64
N LEU A 64 -6.03 10.05 1.77
CA LEU A 64 -4.65 9.70 1.47
C LEU A 64 -3.95 9.16 2.72
N ILE A 65 -3.31 8.01 2.58
CA ILE A 65 -2.46 7.39 3.58
C ILE A 65 -1.10 7.16 2.95
N GLU A 66 -0.08 7.80 3.49
CA GLU A 66 1.31 7.56 3.11
C GLU A 66 2.10 7.01 4.30
N ALA A 67 2.96 6.05 4.02
CA ALA A 67 3.75 5.37 5.03
C ALA A 67 5.21 5.21 4.61
N ASN A 68 6.08 4.97 5.58
CA ASN A 68 7.50 4.68 5.38
C ASN A 68 8.25 5.78 4.58
N ILE A 69 7.88 7.05 4.81
CA ILE A 69 8.63 8.19 4.29
C ILE A 69 10.03 8.25 4.93
N HIS A 70 10.10 8.04 6.25
CA HIS A 70 11.37 7.77 6.91
C HIS A 70 11.69 6.29 6.77
N SER A 71 12.83 6.01 6.19
CA SER A 71 13.18 4.69 5.69
C SER A 71 13.19 3.56 6.72
N MET A 72 13.53 3.89 7.98
CA MET A 72 13.62 2.91 9.08
C MET A 72 12.27 2.65 9.78
N GLU A 73 11.20 3.33 9.38
CA GLU A 73 9.86 3.20 9.99
C GLU A 73 9.02 2.15 9.25
N TRP A 74 9.52 0.91 9.18
CA TRP A 74 8.88 -0.21 8.45
C TRP A 74 7.50 -0.59 9.00
N THR A 75 7.25 -0.33 10.29
CA THR A 75 5.94 -0.55 10.92
C THR A 75 4.83 0.22 10.20
N GLY A 76 5.13 1.41 9.66
CA GLY A 76 4.19 2.19 8.86
C GLY A 76 3.74 1.43 7.60
N CYS A 77 4.70 0.82 6.88
CA CYS A 77 4.39 -0.03 5.73
C CYS A 77 3.51 -1.22 6.12
N THR A 78 3.86 -1.91 7.22
CA THR A 78 3.08 -3.04 7.74
C THR A 78 1.65 -2.61 8.10
N ALA A 79 1.49 -1.46 8.75
CA ALA A 79 0.17 -0.91 9.10
C ALA A 79 -0.66 -0.56 7.85
N ALA A 80 -0.03 0.02 6.82
CA ALA A 80 -0.68 0.32 5.55
C ALA A 80 -1.15 -0.95 4.83
N LEU A 81 -0.32 -2.00 4.79
CA LEU A 81 -0.71 -3.31 4.23
C LEU A 81 -1.85 -3.94 5.02
N HIS A 82 -1.80 -3.87 6.35
CA HIS A 82 -2.89 -4.38 7.20
C HIS A 82 -4.20 -3.64 6.93
N LEU A 83 -4.16 -2.32 6.76
CA LEU A 83 -5.33 -1.54 6.40
C LEU A 83 -5.92 -1.98 5.05
N ILE A 84 -5.09 -2.08 4.00
CA ILE A 84 -5.54 -2.54 2.68
C ILE A 84 -6.19 -3.92 2.80
N GLN A 85 -5.51 -4.87 3.43
CA GLN A 85 -6.05 -6.22 3.63
C GLN A 85 -7.39 -6.19 4.38
N ARG A 86 -7.51 -5.40 5.44
CA ARG A 86 -8.76 -5.23 6.19
C ARG A 86 -9.89 -4.70 5.32
N LEU A 87 -9.63 -3.67 4.53
CA LEU A 87 -10.62 -3.08 3.62
C LEU A 87 -11.11 -4.10 2.59
N LEU A 88 -10.18 -4.83 1.94
CA LEU A 88 -10.53 -5.81 0.91
C LEU A 88 -11.25 -7.04 1.47
N THR A 89 -10.85 -7.55 2.64
CA THR A 89 -11.43 -8.78 3.20
C THR A 89 -12.75 -8.58 3.93
N ALA A 90 -13.00 -7.37 4.42
CA ALA A 90 -14.19 -7.04 5.18
C ALA A 90 -15.32 -6.43 4.34
N HIS A 91 -15.05 -5.99 3.12
CA HIS A 91 -16.10 -5.55 2.19
C HIS A 91 -17.13 -6.67 1.97
N GLY A 92 -18.41 -6.31 2.01
CA GLY A 92 -19.52 -7.26 1.93
C GLY A 92 -19.80 -8.08 3.20
N LYS A 93 -18.98 -7.91 4.27
CA LYS A 93 -19.14 -8.61 5.56
C LYS A 93 -19.28 -7.66 6.75
N ASP A 94 -18.55 -6.56 6.70
CA ASP A 94 -18.59 -5.49 7.70
C ASP A 94 -19.30 -4.30 7.06
N GLU A 95 -20.42 -3.86 7.66
CA GLU A 95 -21.25 -2.79 7.12
C GLU A 95 -20.52 -1.45 7.03
N GLN A 96 -19.66 -1.14 8.01
CA GLN A 96 -18.91 0.11 8.03
C GLN A 96 -17.84 0.14 6.91
N VAL A 97 -17.13 -0.98 6.72
CA VAL A 97 -16.14 -1.12 5.65
C VAL A 97 -16.81 -1.09 4.29
N THR A 98 -17.92 -1.80 4.11
CA THR A 98 -18.69 -1.81 2.88
C THR A 98 -19.14 -0.40 2.51
N ARG A 99 -19.79 0.29 3.45
CA ARG A 99 -20.22 1.67 3.25
C ARG A 99 -19.04 2.61 2.95
N ALA A 100 -17.89 2.40 3.61
CA ALA A 100 -16.71 3.22 3.37
C ALA A 100 -16.20 3.08 1.94
N LEU A 101 -16.10 1.86 1.41
CA LEU A 101 -15.64 1.62 0.03
C LEU A 101 -16.68 2.00 -1.02
N ASP A 102 -17.96 1.89 -0.70
CA ASP A 102 -19.05 2.28 -1.61
C ASP A 102 -19.13 3.80 -1.80
N THR A 103 -18.71 4.58 -0.79
CA THR A 103 -18.92 6.05 -0.79
C THR A 103 -17.62 6.86 -0.76
N ARG A 104 -16.46 6.25 -0.62
CA ARG A 104 -15.16 6.91 -0.50
C ARG A 104 -14.08 6.13 -1.25
N VAL A 105 -12.93 6.77 -1.42
CA VAL A 105 -11.72 6.15 -1.93
C VAL A 105 -10.58 6.31 -0.93
N PHE A 106 -9.78 5.27 -0.77
CA PHE A 106 -8.53 5.27 -0.01
C PHE A 106 -7.36 5.18 -0.98
N TYR A 107 -6.52 6.19 -0.98
CA TYR A 107 -5.25 6.22 -1.69
C TYR A 107 -4.15 5.86 -0.72
N VAL A 108 -3.51 4.73 -0.90
CA VAL A 108 -2.50 4.23 0.04
C VAL A 108 -1.16 4.09 -0.64
N ILE A 109 -0.14 4.76 -0.10
CA ILE A 109 1.27 4.61 -0.50
C ILE A 109 1.98 3.87 0.62
N PRO A 110 2.12 2.52 0.55
CA PRO A 110 2.65 1.74 1.66
C PRO A 110 4.11 2.01 1.95
N ARG A 111 4.90 2.42 0.93
CA ARG A 111 6.33 2.68 1.07
C ARG A 111 6.77 3.83 0.17
N LEU A 112 6.76 5.04 0.73
CA LEU A 112 7.12 6.25 -0.01
C LEU A 112 8.64 6.36 -0.23
N ASN A 113 9.46 5.74 0.63
CA ASN A 113 10.93 5.72 0.52
C ASN A 113 11.46 4.27 0.36
N PRO A 114 11.29 3.66 -0.83
CA PRO A 114 11.65 2.26 -1.03
C PRO A 114 13.14 2.00 -0.94
N ASP A 115 13.99 2.90 -1.45
CA ASP A 115 15.44 2.70 -1.46
C ASP A 115 16.03 2.71 -0.05
N GLY A 116 15.65 3.69 0.76
CA GLY A 116 16.11 3.76 2.14
C GLY A 116 15.62 2.58 2.98
N ALA A 117 14.38 2.14 2.77
CA ALA A 117 13.84 0.98 3.46
C ALA A 117 14.61 -0.30 3.11
N GLU A 118 14.92 -0.53 1.83
CA GLU A 118 15.69 -1.69 1.38
C GLU A 118 17.11 -1.70 1.93
N ARG A 119 17.79 -0.55 1.95
CA ARG A 119 19.13 -0.46 2.57
C ARG A 119 19.11 -0.83 4.05
N GLY A 120 18.07 -0.45 4.77
CA GLY A 120 17.91 -0.85 6.17
C GLY A 120 17.64 -2.34 6.34
N LEU A 121 16.76 -2.92 5.52
CA LEU A 121 16.37 -4.33 5.59
C LEU A 121 17.47 -5.27 5.09
N GLN A 122 18.13 -4.94 3.98
CA GLN A 122 19.08 -5.81 3.30
C GLN A 122 20.53 -5.59 3.77
N GLU A 123 20.93 -4.31 3.92
CA GLU A 123 22.32 -3.96 4.23
C GLU A 123 22.53 -3.61 5.70
N ARG A 124 21.46 -3.55 6.52
CA ARG A 124 21.47 -3.07 7.91
C ARG A 124 22.05 -1.66 8.06
N ARG A 125 21.90 -0.84 7.02
CA ARG A 125 22.31 0.57 6.99
C ARG A 125 21.10 1.45 7.28
N PHE A 126 20.99 1.88 8.51
CA PHE A 126 19.86 2.72 8.93
C PHE A 126 20.07 4.16 8.52
N ILE A 127 19.32 4.60 7.53
CA ILE A 127 19.23 5.99 7.12
C ILE A 127 17.79 6.45 7.33
N ARG A 128 17.63 7.68 7.81
CA ARG A 128 16.27 8.20 8.04
C ARG A 128 15.67 8.79 6.76
N SER A 129 16.48 9.46 5.97
CA SER A 129 16.08 10.15 4.76
C SER A 129 16.28 9.31 3.49
N SER A 130 16.46 9.96 2.35
CA SER A 130 16.72 9.32 1.07
C SER A 130 18.16 8.83 0.94
N VAL A 131 18.39 7.89 0.02
CA VAL A 131 19.73 7.40 -0.39
C VAL A 131 20.49 8.37 -1.30
N ARG A 132 19.85 9.46 -1.72
CA ARG A 132 20.53 10.48 -2.54
C ARG A 132 21.76 11.04 -1.81
N PRO A 133 22.85 11.31 -2.56
CA PRO A 133 24.02 12.00 -2.00
C PRO A 133 23.65 13.39 -1.49
#